data_ffdd46f0271cdfbac216f22e5396e338
#
_entry.id   ffdd46f0271cdfbac216f22e5396e338
#
_cell.length_a   1.000
_cell.length_b   1.000
_cell.length_c   1.000
_cell.angle_alpha   90.00
_cell.angle_beta   90.00
_cell.angle_gamma   90.00
#
_symmetry.space_group_name_H-M   'P 1'
#
loop_
_entity.id
_entity.type
_entity.pdbx_description
1 polymer ?
#
loop_
_entity_poly.entity_id
_entity_poly.type
_entity_poly.pdbx_seq_one_letter_code
_entity_poly.pdbx_strand_id
1 'polypeptide(L)'
;MGPLLISNFDKKNYNENTWELIRSNISGVDVIHLRKQFKQTVSFIEGVNFFGSSYQKLKANKILLLDNWDEYFGNIRKKLRSDSQRQRRRLEEIGKVNFNISERAEGNTKIIQSMITQKSRRYRETGLMDMLAVKEYQQFYQGLGVVSFDNMKVHCAALCGGDVMVATHVGIVDKDTFYYLMPANKGGNWKKYSPGRLLLIELINWAMQ
;
A
#
# COMPACT_ATOMS: atom_id res chain seq x y z
N MET A 1 3.86 -7.92 6.52
CA MET A 1 3.13 -7.10 7.50
C MET A 1 3.39 -7.71 8.86
N GLY A 2 3.60 -6.87 9.90
CA GLY A 2 3.67 -7.33 11.28
C GLY A 2 2.30 -7.64 11.83
N PRO A 3 2.23 -8.26 13.01
CA PRO A 3 0.98 -8.40 13.71
C PRO A 3 0.37 -7.01 13.92
N LEU A 4 -0.89 -6.85 13.56
CA LEU A 4 -1.66 -5.64 13.86
C LEU A 4 -1.98 -5.69 15.35
N LEU A 5 -1.43 -4.75 16.13
CA LEU A 5 -1.74 -4.61 17.54
C LEU A 5 -2.90 -3.62 17.68
N ILE A 6 -3.94 -4.01 18.39
CA ILE A 6 -5.04 -3.10 18.74
C ILE A 6 -4.57 -2.04 19.74
N SER A 7 -5.18 -0.85 19.73
CA SER A 7 -4.77 0.32 20.55
C SER A 7 -4.73 0.06 22.05
N ASN A 8 -5.53 -0.86 22.57
CA ASN A 8 -5.60 -1.24 23.99
C ASN A 8 -4.72 -2.42 24.35
N PHE A 9 -3.78 -2.77 23.48
CA PHE A 9 -2.93 -3.93 23.68
C PHE A 9 -1.88 -3.64 24.77
N ASP A 10 -1.98 -4.35 25.89
CA ASP A 10 -0.97 -4.28 26.94
C ASP A 10 0.28 -5.09 26.53
N LYS A 11 1.38 -4.38 26.28
CA LYS A 11 2.67 -4.98 25.91
C LYS A 11 3.17 -6.01 26.94
N LYS A 12 2.71 -5.94 28.19
CA LYS A 12 3.09 -6.87 29.26
C LYS A 12 2.48 -8.27 29.08
N ASN A 13 1.42 -8.40 28.30
CA ASN A 13 0.73 -9.68 28.07
C ASN A 13 1.29 -10.45 26.87
N TYR A 14 2.22 -9.87 26.11
CA TYR A 14 2.94 -10.56 25.05
C TYR A 14 4.20 -11.16 25.64
N ASN A 15 4.15 -12.39 25.95
CA ASN A 15 5.24 -13.16 26.52
C ASN A 15 5.59 -14.35 25.62
N GLU A 16 6.52 -15.16 26.06
CA GLU A 16 6.92 -16.39 25.39
C GLU A 16 5.72 -17.28 25.04
N ASN A 17 4.68 -17.29 25.87
CA ASN A 17 3.46 -18.10 25.67
C ASN A 17 2.72 -17.73 24.37
N THR A 18 2.74 -16.47 23.93
CA THR A 18 2.09 -16.09 22.66
C THR A 18 2.80 -16.71 21.45
N TRP A 19 4.13 -16.77 21.49
CA TRP A 19 4.88 -17.44 20.44
C TRP A 19 4.73 -18.95 20.49
N GLU A 20 4.68 -19.54 21.64
CA GLU A 20 4.36 -20.96 21.81
C GLU A 20 2.97 -21.29 21.30
N LEU A 21 1.99 -20.43 21.58
CA LEU A 21 0.62 -20.57 21.04
C LEU A 21 0.61 -20.47 19.51
N ILE A 22 1.34 -19.53 18.92
CA ILE A 22 1.47 -19.42 17.47
C ILE A 22 2.12 -20.69 16.90
N ARG A 23 3.23 -21.13 17.48
CA ARG A 23 3.95 -22.32 17.04
C ARG A 23 3.11 -23.60 17.16
N SER A 24 2.36 -23.77 18.24
CA SER A 24 1.51 -24.94 18.45
C SER A 24 0.32 -25.03 17.46
N ASN A 25 -0.10 -23.87 16.92
CA ASN A 25 -1.19 -23.81 15.93
C ASN A 25 -0.70 -23.82 14.46
N ILE A 26 0.62 -23.81 14.23
CA ILE A 26 1.22 -23.90 12.90
C ILE A 26 2.02 -25.21 12.82
N SER A 27 1.46 -26.24 12.22
CA SER A 27 2.15 -27.52 12.01
C SER A 27 2.84 -27.58 10.65
N GLY A 28 3.96 -28.30 10.55
CA GLY A 28 4.68 -28.53 9.30
C GLY A 28 5.41 -27.31 8.75
N VAL A 29 5.80 -26.36 9.61
CA VAL A 29 6.52 -25.15 9.24
C VAL A 29 7.88 -25.12 9.93
N ASP A 30 8.95 -25.14 9.14
CA ASP A 30 10.34 -25.06 9.65
C ASP A 30 10.81 -23.63 9.86
N VAL A 31 10.24 -22.65 9.11
CA VAL A 31 10.65 -21.26 9.13
C VAL A 31 9.45 -20.31 9.11
N ILE A 32 9.41 -19.38 10.05
CA ILE A 32 8.48 -18.23 10.02
C ILE A 32 9.22 -16.99 9.55
N HIS A 33 8.84 -16.45 8.39
CA HIS A 33 9.45 -15.25 7.82
C HIS A 33 8.55 -14.04 7.98
N LEU A 34 8.82 -13.21 8.98
CA LEU A 34 8.11 -11.95 9.22
C LEU A 34 8.77 -10.82 8.42
N ARG A 35 8.10 -10.37 7.34
CA ARG A 35 8.62 -9.32 6.45
C ARG A 35 8.10 -7.94 6.86
N LYS A 36 8.94 -6.91 6.70
CA LYS A 36 8.57 -5.49 6.85
C LYS A 36 7.96 -5.15 8.21
N GLN A 37 8.63 -5.57 9.28
CA GLN A 37 8.23 -5.25 10.64
C GLN A 37 8.70 -3.84 11.03
N PHE A 38 7.89 -3.10 11.80
CA PHE A 38 8.33 -1.85 12.43
C PHE A 38 9.28 -2.13 13.60
N LYS A 39 10.18 -1.17 13.88
CA LYS A 39 11.14 -1.31 14.99
C LYS A 39 10.47 -1.59 16.34
N GLN A 40 9.30 -0.93 16.61
CA GLN A 40 8.54 -1.17 17.84
C GLN A 40 8.01 -2.60 17.96
N THR A 41 7.71 -3.23 16.81
CA THR A 41 7.27 -4.64 16.77
C THR A 41 8.45 -5.59 16.93
N VAL A 42 9.65 -5.20 16.41
CA VAL A 42 10.87 -6.01 16.52
C VAL A 42 11.42 -5.99 17.94
N SER A 43 11.42 -4.84 18.63
CA SER A 43 11.84 -4.77 20.04
C SER A 43 11.01 -5.66 20.96
N PHE A 44 9.81 -5.94 20.56
CA PHE A 44 8.92 -6.89 21.18
C PHE A 44 9.36 -8.35 20.91
N ILE A 45 9.87 -8.66 19.71
CA ILE A 45 10.40 -9.95 19.31
C ILE A 45 11.82 -10.15 19.88
N GLU A 46 12.63 -9.09 20.03
CA GLU A 46 13.99 -9.13 20.59
C GLU A 46 14.03 -9.58 22.07
N GLY A 47 12.92 -9.41 22.82
CA GLY A 47 12.78 -9.95 24.19
C GLY A 47 12.57 -11.46 24.25
N VAL A 48 12.33 -12.10 23.11
CA VAL A 48 12.15 -13.54 23.02
C VAL A 48 13.43 -14.13 22.40
N ASN A 49 14.24 -14.77 23.21
CA ASN A 49 15.47 -15.46 22.78
C ASN A 49 15.13 -16.66 21.88
N PHE A 50 14.91 -16.41 20.59
CA PHE A 50 14.79 -17.46 19.60
C PHE A 50 16.16 -17.94 19.15
N PHE A 51 16.49 -19.18 19.44
CA PHE A 51 17.62 -19.86 18.81
C PHE A 51 17.43 -19.82 17.28
N GLY A 52 18.39 -19.21 16.56
CA GLY A 52 18.41 -19.16 15.11
C GLY A 52 17.63 -18.02 14.47
N SER A 53 17.21 -16.99 15.22
CA SER A 53 16.60 -15.81 14.59
C SER A 53 17.65 -14.92 13.92
N SER A 54 17.36 -14.46 12.70
CA SER A 54 18.12 -13.44 12.01
C SER A 54 17.21 -12.31 11.52
N TYR A 55 17.71 -11.07 11.47
CA TYR A 55 16.93 -9.96 10.95
C TYR A 55 17.76 -9.07 10.02
N GLN A 56 17.10 -8.56 9.00
CA GLN A 56 17.65 -7.58 8.07
C GLN A 56 16.98 -6.22 8.30
N LYS A 57 17.76 -5.19 8.59
CA LYS A 57 17.25 -3.81 8.70
C LYS A 57 16.90 -3.28 7.32
N LEU A 58 15.64 -2.88 7.13
CA LEU A 58 15.17 -2.18 5.94
C LEU A 58 14.82 -0.74 6.28
N LYS A 59 15.08 0.17 5.34
CA LYS A 59 14.63 1.57 5.49
C LYS A 59 13.17 1.69 5.05
N ALA A 60 12.35 2.33 5.87
CA ALA A 60 11.02 2.79 5.49
C ALA A 60 11.10 4.26 5.06
N ASN A 61 10.42 4.61 3.98
CA ASN A 61 10.27 6.01 3.57
C ASN A 61 9.02 6.58 4.24
N LYS A 62 9.15 7.77 4.82
CA LYS A 62 8.06 8.53 5.42
C LYS A 62 8.01 9.92 4.78
N ILE A 63 6.83 10.39 4.47
CA ILE A 63 6.55 11.77 4.08
C ILE A 63 5.84 12.41 5.28
N LEU A 64 6.38 13.51 5.77
CA LEU A 64 5.68 14.37 6.70
C LEU A 64 4.83 15.32 5.86
N LEU A 65 3.52 15.28 6.09
CA LEU A 65 2.58 16.16 5.41
C LEU A 65 2.68 17.55 6.04
N LEU A 66 2.64 18.57 5.20
CA LEU A 66 2.54 19.98 5.60
C LEU A 66 1.07 20.38 5.65
N ASP A 67 0.77 21.49 6.30
CA ASP A 67 -0.60 22.01 6.38
C ASP A 67 -1.05 22.69 5.06
N ASN A 68 -0.11 22.96 4.16
CA ASN A 68 -0.38 23.69 2.92
C ASN A 68 0.16 22.94 1.70
N TRP A 69 -0.74 22.60 0.77
CA TRP A 69 -0.39 21.90 -0.46
C TRP A 69 0.56 22.68 -1.36
N ASP A 70 0.33 23.98 -1.53
CA ASP A 70 1.15 24.81 -2.45
C ASP A 70 2.57 24.93 -1.94
N GLU A 71 2.75 25.03 -0.62
CA GLU A 71 4.06 24.99 0.03
C GLU A 71 4.72 23.62 -0.19
N TYR A 72 4.01 22.52 0.10
CA TYR A 72 4.55 21.19 -0.11
C TYR A 72 4.96 20.97 -1.57
N PHE A 73 4.06 21.28 -2.51
CA PHE A 73 4.30 21.09 -3.95
C PHE A 73 5.41 22.04 -4.44
N GLY A 74 5.49 23.25 -3.87
CA GLY A 74 6.57 24.23 -4.10
C GLY A 74 7.95 23.70 -3.73
N ASN A 75 8.05 22.94 -2.65
CA ASN A 75 9.29 22.36 -2.15
C ASN A 75 9.76 21.11 -2.93
N ILE A 76 8.90 20.53 -3.75
CA ILE A 76 9.29 19.43 -4.65
C ILE A 76 10.27 19.98 -5.71
N ARG A 77 11.29 19.21 -6.05
CA ARG A 77 12.29 19.57 -7.08
C ARG A 77 11.61 20.09 -8.35
N LYS A 78 12.01 21.27 -8.83
CA LYS A 78 11.44 21.95 -10.00
C LYS A 78 11.26 21.01 -11.21
N LYS A 79 12.27 20.19 -11.51
CA LYS A 79 12.20 19.20 -12.60
C LYS A 79 11.05 18.22 -12.40
N LEU A 80 10.87 17.70 -11.19
CA LEU A 80 9.80 16.73 -10.91
C LEU A 80 8.42 17.36 -11.05
N ARG A 81 8.25 18.61 -10.58
CA ARG A 81 6.99 19.37 -10.74
C ARG A 81 6.66 19.59 -12.22
N SER A 82 7.60 20.18 -12.99
CA SER A 82 7.38 20.47 -14.41
C SER A 82 7.12 19.22 -15.24
N ASP A 83 7.86 18.14 -14.95
CA ASP A 83 7.62 16.84 -15.60
C ASP A 83 6.23 16.28 -15.27
N SER A 84 5.80 16.39 -14.02
CA SER A 84 4.49 15.89 -13.59
C SER A 84 3.35 16.69 -14.24
N GLN A 85 3.45 18.02 -14.25
CA GLN A 85 2.49 18.89 -14.92
C GLN A 85 2.42 18.63 -16.43
N ARG A 86 3.58 18.42 -17.09
CA ARG A 86 3.63 18.06 -18.50
C ARG A 86 2.96 16.71 -18.76
N GLN A 87 3.23 15.69 -17.93
CA GLN A 87 2.63 14.38 -18.09
C GLN A 87 1.12 14.40 -17.86
N ARG A 88 0.66 15.20 -16.90
CA ARG A 88 -0.78 15.39 -16.65
C ARG A 88 -1.45 15.98 -17.88
N ARG A 89 -0.94 17.10 -18.43
CA ARG A 89 -1.50 17.72 -19.65
C ARG A 89 -1.56 16.75 -20.82
N ARG A 90 -0.48 15.97 -21.04
CA ARG A 90 -0.46 14.95 -22.10
C ARG A 90 -1.46 13.81 -21.86
N LEU A 91 -1.76 13.49 -20.62
CA LEU A 91 -2.80 12.51 -20.29
C LEU A 91 -4.19 13.10 -20.54
N GLU A 92 -4.37 14.40 -20.28
CA GLU A 92 -5.61 15.15 -20.54
C GLU A 92 -5.94 15.25 -22.04
N GLU A 93 -4.94 15.20 -22.93
CA GLU A 93 -5.13 15.13 -24.39
C GLU A 93 -5.85 13.83 -24.84
N ILE A 94 -5.78 12.76 -24.04
CA ILE A 94 -6.46 11.48 -24.33
C ILE A 94 -7.91 11.51 -23.82
N GLY A 95 -8.16 12.18 -22.71
CA GLY A 95 -9.47 12.30 -22.09
C GLY A 95 -9.36 12.92 -20.70
N LYS A 96 -10.50 13.24 -20.12
CA LYS A 96 -10.56 13.87 -18.79
C LYS A 96 -9.78 13.05 -17.75
N VAL A 97 -8.86 13.70 -17.05
CA VAL A 97 -8.10 13.07 -15.95
C VAL A 97 -8.86 13.27 -14.66
N ASN A 98 -9.25 12.14 -14.04
CA ASN A 98 -9.99 12.12 -12.79
C ASN A 98 -9.20 11.32 -11.74
N PHE A 99 -9.09 11.90 -10.54
CA PHE A 99 -8.67 11.18 -9.34
C PHE A 99 -9.92 10.80 -8.55
N ASN A 100 -10.10 9.51 -8.34
CA ASN A 100 -11.28 8.97 -7.68
C ASN A 100 -10.87 8.17 -6.45
N ILE A 101 -11.49 8.47 -5.32
CA ILE A 101 -11.41 7.68 -4.09
C ILE A 101 -12.76 6.98 -3.95
N SER A 102 -12.71 5.71 -3.65
CA SER A 102 -13.93 4.93 -3.42
C SER A 102 -14.17 4.77 -1.93
N GLU A 103 -15.41 5.03 -1.53
CA GLU A 103 -15.92 4.80 -0.17
C GLU A 103 -16.96 3.69 -0.14
N ARG A 104 -17.34 3.13 -1.30
CA ARG A 104 -18.36 2.10 -1.44
C ARG A 104 -17.73 0.77 -1.84
N ALA A 105 -18.26 -0.33 -1.32
CA ALA A 105 -17.79 -1.68 -1.60
C ALA A 105 -17.66 -1.99 -3.10
N GLU A 106 -18.63 -1.57 -3.92
CA GLU A 106 -18.61 -1.78 -5.37
C GLU A 106 -17.42 -1.08 -6.04
N GLY A 107 -17.18 0.19 -5.69
CA GLY A 107 -16.04 0.95 -6.21
C GLY A 107 -14.71 0.38 -5.74
N ASN A 108 -14.62 -0.01 -4.47
CA ASN A 108 -13.43 -0.68 -3.91
C ASN A 108 -13.12 -1.95 -4.69
N THR A 109 -14.12 -2.79 -4.94
CA THR A 109 -13.97 -4.04 -5.70
C THR A 109 -13.41 -3.78 -7.10
N LYS A 110 -13.94 -2.78 -7.82
CA LYS A 110 -13.44 -2.39 -9.16
C LYS A 110 -11.97 -1.93 -9.13
N ILE A 111 -11.62 -1.10 -8.16
CA ILE A 111 -10.24 -0.60 -8.00
C ILE A 111 -9.28 -1.73 -7.63
N ILE A 112 -9.67 -2.60 -6.70
CA ILE A 112 -8.87 -3.75 -6.26
C ILE A 112 -8.64 -4.72 -7.42
N GLN A 113 -9.67 -5.02 -8.20
CA GLN A 113 -9.55 -5.90 -9.38
C GLN A 113 -8.59 -5.31 -10.41
N SER A 114 -8.68 -4.01 -10.66
CA SER A 114 -7.75 -3.31 -11.55
C SER A 114 -6.33 -3.32 -10.99
N MET A 115 -6.15 -3.10 -9.68
CA MET A 115 -4.86 -3.18 -9.00
C MET A 115 -4.23 -4.57 -9.15
N ILE A 116 -4.98 -5.63 -8.91
CA ILE A 116 -4.53 -7.02 -9.08
C ILE A 116 -4.02 -7.23 -10.51
N THR A 117 -4.82 -6.88 -11.51
CA THR A 117 -4.48 -7.03 -12.93
C THR A 117 -3.20 -6.26 -13.30
N GLN A 118 -3.11 -5.00 -12.89
CA GLN A 118 -1.97 -4.12 -13.19
C GLN A 118 -0.69 -4.61 -12.50
N LYS A 119 -0.80 -5.08 -11.27
CA LYS A 119 0.35 -5.55 -10.48
C LYS A 119 0.84 -6.91 -10.95
N SER A 120 -0.06 -7.86 -11.23
CA SER A 120 0.27 -9.17 -11.83
C SER A 120 1.00 -9.00 -13.16
N ARG A 121 0.51 -8.10 -14.03
CA ARG A 121 1.23 -7.76 -15.26
C ARG A 121 2.66 -7.28 -14.95
N ARG A 122 2.82 -6.37 -13.98
CA ARG A 122 4.13 -5.82 -13.61
C ARG A 122 5.08 -6.91 -13.08
N TYR A 123 4.60 -7.83 -12.24
CA TYR A 123 5.40 -8.94 -11.75
C TYR A 123 5.92 -9.81 -12.89
N ARG A 124 5.07 -10.18 -13.85
CA ARG A 124 5.47 -10.93 -15.05
C ARG A 124 6.50 -10.16 -15.90
N GLU A 125 6.29 -8.87 -16.16
CA GLU A 125 7.23 -8.03 -16.92
C GLU A 125 8.61 -7.92 -16.25
N THR A 126 8.69 -8.03 -14.94
CA THR A 126 9.96 -7.89 -14.19
C THR A 126 10.56 -9.20 -13.74
N GLY A 127 9.99 -10.34 -14.13
CA GLY A 127 10.45 -11.66 -13.73
C GLY A 127 10.28 -11.97 -12.24
N LEU A 128 9.45 -11.19 -11.53
CA LEU A 128 9.12 -11.45 -10.13
C LEU A 128 8.00 -12.47 -10.03
N MET A 129 8.03 -13.26 -8.95
CA MET A 129 6.94 -14.17 -8.63
C MET A 129 5.62 -13.39 -8.52
N ASP A 130 4.63 -13.79 -9.30
CA ASP A 130 3.29 -13.19 -9.27
C ASP A 130 2.45 -13.79 -8.14
N MET A 131 2.61 -13.23 -6.95
CA MET A 131 1.82 -13.63 -5.78
C MET A 131 0.31 -13.44 -6.00
N LEU A 132 -0.08 -12.47 -6.84
CA LEU A 132 -1.47 -12.18 -7.13
C LEU A 132 -2.09 -13.12 -8.18
N ALA A 133 -1.31 -14.04 -8.76
CA ALA A 133 -1.84 -15.16 -9.54
C ALA A 133 -2.45 -16.25 -8.64
N VAL A 134 -2.09 -16.26 -7.35
CA VAL A 134 -2.61 -17.21 -6.35
C VAL A 134 -3.99 -16.76 -5.88
N LYS A 135 -4.96 -17.67 -5.92
CA LYS A 135 -6.39 -17.37 -5.64
C LYS A 135 -6.61 -16.79 -4.24
N GLU A 136 -5.93 -17.31 -3.25
CA GLU A 136 -6.04 -16.91 -1.84
C GLU A 136 -5.60 -15.46 -1.63
N TYR A 137 -4.55 -15.00 -2.32
CA TYR A 137 -4.14 -13.59 -2.30
C TYR A 137 -5.17 -12.69 -2.99
N GLN A 138 -5.75 -13.13 -4.10
CA GLN A 138 -6.83 -12.37 -4.75
C GLN A 138 -8.04 -12.24 -3.84
N GLN A 139 -8.49 -13.34 -3.23
CA GLN A 139 -9.61 -13.36 -2.30
C GLN A 139 -9.36 -12.47 -1.08
N PHE A 140 -8.14 -12.50 -0.54
CA PHE A 140 -7.75 -11.61 0.55
C PHE A 140 -7.93 -10.13 0.17
N TYR A 141 -7.37 -9.69 -0.96
CA TYR A 141 -7.50 -8.29 -1.38
C TYR A 141 -8.95 -7.93 -1.73
N GLN A 142 -9.69 -8.81 -2.38
CA GLN A 142 -11.12 -8.61 -2.68
C GLN A 142 -11.93 -8.48 -1.39
N GLY A 143 -11.64 -9.30 -0.39
CA GLY A 143 -12.27 -9.23 0.93
C GLY A 143 -12.03 -7.89 1.64
N LEU A 144 -10.83 -7.30 1.50
CA LEU A 144 -10.53 -5.97 2.05
C LEU A 144 -11.46 -4.88 1.49
N GLY A 145 -11.96 -5.04 0.28
CA GLY A 145 -12.85 -4.05 -0.35
C GLY A 145 -14.24 -3.94 0.27
N VAL A 146 -14.65 -4.95 1.03
CA VAL A 146 -16.01 -5.04 1.61
C VAL A 146 -16.03 -5.06 3.14
N VAL A 147 -14.87 -5.25 3.78
CA VAL A 147 -14.76 -5.31 5.24
C VAL A 147 -14.63 -3.90 5.82
N SER A 148 -15.37 -3.65 6.90
CA SER A 148 -15.23 -2.46 7.75
C SER A 148 -14.42 -2.81 9.00
N PHE A 149 -13.58 -1.89 9.43
CA PHE A 149 -12.78 -2.01 10.64
C PHE A 149 -13.04 -0.80 11.54
N ASP A 150 -13.10 -1.01 12.84
CA ASP A 150 -13.44 0.06 13.80
C ASP A 150 -12.37 1.16 13.87
N ASN A 151 -11.10 0.79 13.75
CA ASN A 151 -9.96 1.69 13.99
C ASN A 151 -9.11 1.99 12.76
N MET A 152 -9.42 1.41 11.62
CA MET A 152 -8.70 1.66 10.37
C MET A 152 -9.63 1.61 9.17
N LYS A 153 -9.28 2.34 8.12
CA LYS A 153 -10.05 2.40 6.87
C LYS A 153 -9.21 1.87 5.71
N VAL A 154 -9.76 0.95 4.94
CA VAL A 154 -9.17 0.57 3.66
C VAL A 154 -9.39 1.71 2.68
N HIS A 155 -8.31 2.20 2.10
CA HIS A 155 -8.32 3.30 1.14
C HIS A 155 -8.08 2.76 -0.26
N CYS A 156 -9.04 2.95 -1.14
CA CYS A 156 -8.97 2.57 -2.55
C CYS A 156 -9.05 3.81 -3.43
N ALA A 157 -8.03 4.04 -4.26
CA ALA A 157 -7.99 5.17 -5.17
C ALA A 157 -7.57 4.77 -6.58
N ALA A 158 -8.05 5.51 -7.57
CA ALA A 158 -7.69 5.35 -8.97
C ALA A 158 -7.45 6.71 -9.64
N LEU A 159 -6.47 6.75 -10.53
CA LEU A 159 -6.30 7.81 -11.52
C LEU A 159 -6.80 7.28 -12.85
N CYS A 160 -7.74 8.00 -13.45
CA CYS A 160 -8.30 7.68 -14.76
C CYS A 160 -7.84 8.70 -15.81
N GLY A 161 -7.60 8.22 -17.02
CA GLY A 161 -7.48 9.04 -18.24
C GLY A 161 -8.61 8.63 -19.18
N GLY A 162 -9.63 9.48 -19.33
CA GLY A 162 -10.92 9.09 -19.87
C GLY A 162 -11.56 7.98 -19.03
N ASP A 163 -12.06 6.94 -19.67
CA ASP A 163 -12.70 5.80 -19.00
C ASP A 163 -11.70 4.72 -18.50
N VAL A 164 -10.40 4.97 -18.63
CA VAL A 164 -9.37 3.97 -18.33
C VAL A 164 -8.72 4.26 -16.99
N MET A 165 -8.77 3.32 -16.03
CA MET A 165 -7.97 3.35 -14.81
C MET A 165 -6.49 3.13 -15.16
N VAL A 166 -5.71 4.22 -15.26
CA VAL A 166 -4.30 4.18 -15.66
C VAL A 166 -3.36 3.91 -14.49
N ALA A 167 -3.78 4.22 -13.28
CA ALA A 167 -3.10 3.82 -12.04
C ALA A 167 -4.11 3.59 -10.92
N THR A 168 -3.76 2.70 -9.99
CA THR A 168 -4.58 2.34 -8.85
C THR A 168 -3.73 2.24 -7.59
N HIS A 169 -4.35 2.44 -6.44
CA HIS A 169 -3.73 2.27 -5.14
C HIS A 169 -4.72 1.66 -4.15
N VAL A 170 -4.22 0.70 -3.37
CA VAL A 170 -4.91 0.18 -2.19
C VAL A 170 -3.99 0.35 -0.99
N GLY A 171 -4.46 1.01 0.03
CA GLY A 171 -3.74 1.30 1.25
C GLY A 171 -4.62 1.27 2.48
N ILE A 172 -4.10 1.77 3.58
CA ILE A 172 -4.79 1.83 4.87
C ILE A 172 -4.61 3.22 5.45
N VAL A 173 -5.68 3.75 6.04
CA VAL A 173 -5.64 4.90 6.93
C VAL A 173 -5.87 4.38 8.35
N ASP A 174 -4.95 4.68 9.24
CA ASP A 174 -5.04 4.40 10.66
C ASP A 174 -4.77 5.70 11.41
N LYS A 175 -5.80 6.26 12.03
CA LYS A 175 -5.77 7.59 12.67
C LYS A 175 -5.26 8.67 11.70
N ASP A 176 -4.12 9.26 12.02
CA ASP A 176 -3.42 10.33 11.29
C ASP A 176 -2.35 9.81 10.30
N THR A 177 -2.30 8.50 10.07
CA THR A 177 -1.28 7.88 9.24
C THR A 177 -1.88 7.19 8.02
N PHE A 178 -1.43 7.61 6.84
CA PHE A 178 -1.76 6.96 5.57
C PHE A 178 -0.63 6.01 5.15
N TYR A 179 -0.95 4.73 4.99
CA TYR A 179 -0.04 3.68 4.56
C TYR A 179 -0.16 3.44 3.06
N TYR A 180 0.87 3.83 2.31
CA TYR A 180 0.97 3.62 0.86
C TYR A 180 1.47 2.20 0.56
N LEU A 181 0.56 1.25 0.32
CA LEU A 181 0.89 -0.18 0.32
C LEU A 181 0.96 -0.82 -1.07
N MET A 182 -0.10 -0.74 -1.85
CA MET A 182 -0.27 -1.47 -3.10
C MET A 182 -0.51 -0.54 -4.29
N PRO A 183 0.49 0.27 -4.69
CA PRO A 183 0.42 1.04 -5.92
C PRO A 183 0.53 0.12 -7.13
N ALA A 184 -0.24 0.41 -8.16
CA ALA A 184 -0.18 -0.26 -9.44
C ALA A 184 -0.42 0.72 -10.60
N ASN A 185 -0.05 0.36 -11.80
CA ASN A 185 -0.34 1.13 -13.01
C ASN A 185 -0.49 0.22 -14.23
N LYS A 186 -1.22 0.71 -15.21
CA LYS A 186 -1.59 -0.06 -16.41
C LYS A 186 -0.38 -0.44 -17.29
N GLY A 187 0.73 0.29 -17.22
CA GLY A 187 1.93 0.00 -18.00
C GLY A 187 1.76 0.19 -19.51
N GLY A 188 2.54 -0.54 -20.33
CA GLY A 188 2.47 -0.44 -21.79
C GLY A 188 2.59 0.99 -22.29
N ASN A 189 1.74 1.39 -23.23
CA ASN A 189 1.68 2.74 -23.80
C ASN A 189 1.37 3.87 -22.78
N TRP A 190 0.89 3.51 -21.60
CA TRP A 190 0.59 4.47 -20.53
C TRP A 190 1.82 4.89 -19.73
N LYS A 191 2.94 4.14 -19.81
CA LYS A 191 4.19 4.46 -19.09
C LYS A 191 4.70 5.87 -19.38
N LYS A 192 4.52 6.36 -20.63
CA LYS A 192 4.94 7.70 -21.06
C LYS A 192 4.27 8.85 -20.32
N TYR A 193 3.14 8.61 -19.65
CA TYR A 193 2.41 9.59 -18.84
C TYR A 193 2.75 9.51 -17.35
N SER A 194 3.61 8.56 -16.95
CA SER A 194 3.99 8.35 -15.54
C SER A 194 2.80 8.27 -14.56
N PRO A 195 1.75 7.48 -14.84
CA PRO A 195 0.49 7.55 -14.11
C PRO A 195 0.63 7.20 -12.62
N GLY A 196 1.57 6.32 -12.26
CA GLY A 196 1.84 6.02 -10.84
C GLY A 196 2.38 7.21 -10.05
N ARG A 197 3.19 8.08 -10.69
CA ARG A 197 3.66 9.32 -10.07
C ARG A 197 2.53 10.35 -9.95
N LEU A 198 1.72 10.48 -10.98
CA LEU A 198 0.56 11.38 -10.93
C LEU A 198 -0.41 10.95 -9.83
N LEU A 199 -0.70 9.66 -9.72
CA LEU A 199 -1.53 9.12 -8.65
C LEU A 199 -0.93 9.39 -7.25
N LEU A 200 0.39 9.23 -7.08
CA LEU A 200 1.05 9.51 -5.80
C LEU A 200 0.91 10.99 -5.40
N ILE A 201 1.02 11.90 -6.36
CA ILE A 201 0.84 13.35 -6.14
C ILE A 201 -0.59 13.64 -5.67
N GLU A 202 -1.60 13.06 -6.32
CA GLU A 202 -3.00 13.20 -5.92
C GLU A 202 -3.25 12.62 -4.51
N LEU A 203 -2.66 11.46 -4.20
CA LEU A 203 -2.79 10.83 -2.89
C LEU A 203 -2.17 11.68 -1.77
N ILE A 204 -1.02 12.32 -2.02
CA ILE A 204 -0.38 13.20 -1.04
C ILE A 204 -1.26 14.44 -0.83
N ASN A 205 -1.77 15.06 -1.92
CA ASN A 205 -2.67 16.20 -1.83
C ASN A 205 -3.94 15.86 -1.04
N TRP A 206 -4.53 14.72 -1.32
CA TRP A 206 -5.70 14.24 -0.58
C TRP A 206 -5.39 14.00 0.90
N ALA A 207 -4.24 13.41 1.23
CA ALA A 207 -3.87 13.11 2.62
C ALA A 207 -3.55 14.36 3.45
N MET A 208 -3.45 15.54 2.82
CA MET A 208 -3.26 16.84 3.47
C MET A 208 -4.59 17.60 3.71
N GLN A 209 -5.72 17.05 3.26
CA GLN A 209 -7.07 17.59 3.44
C GLN A 209 -7.76 16.98 4.67
#